data_6097401fc6968316b085cd144b5cefb1
#
_entry.id   6097401fc6968316b085cd144b5cefb1
#
_cell.length_a   1.000
_cell.length_b   1.000
_cell.length_c   1.000
_cell.angle_alpha   90.00
_cell.angle_beta   90.00
_cell.angle_gamma   90.00
#
_symmetry.space_group_name_H-M   'P 1'
#
loop_
_entity.id
_entity.type
_entity.pdbx_description
1 polymer ?
#
loop_
_entity_poly.entity_id
_entity_poly.type
_entity_poly.pdbx_seq_one_letter_code
_entity_poly.pdbx_strand_id
1 'polypeptide(L)'
;MKVSDFNYDLPEELIAQHPVEPRDMSRLMTLDKVSGEICHKASFHSILEELQVGDVLIFNNTKVIPARLYGERKGTGGKVEVLLLTPKGEHLWECLVKPGKKCLKGQLLSFGPNLEAEIIDHTDFGGRLIQFKPNGNFDEIINDIGEMPLPPYIHEKLEDKDRYQTVYAKEKGSAAAPTAGLHFTPELLDEIQAKGVQIGFVTLHVGLGTFRPVSAESIEDHDMHKEFYHVSEETAELVNRAKAEGRRVIAVGTTSVRTLESAATEVGHVRSGSDWTQIFIYPGYTYKMVDALITNFHLPQSTLLMLISALAGRDHCLAAYEEAVREKYRFFSFGDAMFIR
;
A
#
# COMPACT_ATOMS: atom_id res chain seq x y z
N MET A 1 -18.14 0.44 -17.07
CA MET A 1 -17.29 1.67 -17.08
C MET A 1 -15.93 1.28 -17.65
N LYS A 2 -15.29 2.15 -18.44
CA LYS A 2 -14.00 1.82 -19.06
C LYS A 2 -12.84 2.23 -18.17
N VAL A 3 -11.74 1.48 -18.21
CA VAL A 3 -10.50 1.83 -17.52
C VAL A 3 -9.97 3.19 -18.02
N SER A 4 -10.11 3.47 -19.31
CA SER A 4 -9.76 4.75 -19.93
C SER A 4 -10.52 5.97 -19.38
N ASP A 5 -11.67 5.77 -18.74
CA ASP A 5 -12.44 6.86 -18.11
C ASP A 5 -11.71 7.44 -16.88
N PHE A 6 -10.64 6.78 -16.40
CA PHE A 6 -9.79 7.21 -15.30
C PHE A 6 -8.39 7.64 -15.76
N ASN A 7 -8.29 8.08 -17.01
CA ASN A 7 -7.04 8.59 -17.55
C ASN A 7 -6.87 10.09 -17.25
N TYR A 8 -5.63 10.49 -17.02
CA TYR A 8 -5.18 11.89 -17.01
C TYR A 8 -3.73 11.93 -17.46
N ASP A 9 -3.26 13.08 -17.92
CA ASP A 9 -1.90 13.26 -18.40
C ASP A 9 -0.96 13.50 -17.20
N LEU A 10 -0.04 12.57 -16.96
CA LEU A 10 0.95 12.68 -15.91
C LEU A 10 2.35 12.79 -16.52
N PRO A 11 3.01 13.95 -16.40
CA PRO A 11 4.41 14.10 -16.74
C PRO A 11 5.30 13.22 -15.88
N GLU A 12 6.24 12.49 -16.48
CA GLU A 12 7.12 11.54 -15.79
C GLU A 12 7.98 12.22 -14.71
N GLU A 13 8.37 13.47 -14.94
CA GLU A 13 9.15 14.27 -13.98
C GLU A 13 8.41 14.59 -12.67
N LEU A 14 7.09 14.43 -12.63
CA LEU A 14 6.32 14.59 -11.38
C LEU A 14 6.29 13.32 -10.52
N ILE A 15 6.77 12.19 -11.03
CA ILE A 15 6.89 10.95 -10.27
C ILE A 15 8.06 11.08 -9.30
N ALA A 16 7.79 11.14 -8.00
CA ALA A 16 8.80 11.35 -6.99
C ALA A 16 9.75 10.16 -6.88
N GLN A 17 11.05 10.41 -7.05
CA GLN A 17 12.11 9.43 -6.89
C GLN A 17 12.66 9.39 -5.46
N HIS A 18 12.57 10.51 -4.72
CA HIS A 18 13.05 10.65 -3.35
C HIS A 18 11.94 11.15 -2.43
N PRO A 19 11.93 10.69 -1.16
CA PRO A 19 11.06 11.26 -0.15
C PRO A 19 11.49 12.69 0.23
N VAL A 20 10.54 13.46 0.80
CA VAL A 20 10.82 14.77 1.42
C VAL A 20 11.25 14.55 2.86
N GLU A 21 12.20 15.36 3.34
CA GLU A 21 12.63 15.41 4.74
C GLU A 21 12.37 16.79 5.36
N PRO A 22 11.81 16.85 6.58
CA PRO A 22 11.10 15.77 7.30
C PRO A 22 9.89 15.22 6.54
N ARG A 23 9.39 14.05 6.95
CA ARG A 23 8.28 13.33 6.27
C ARG A 23 7.02 14.16 6.08
N ASP A 24 6.67 14.97 7.06
CA ASP A 24 5.48 15.81 7.13
C ASP A 24 5.60 17.15 6.38
N MET A 25 6.74 17.38 5.72
CA MET A 25 6.97 18.55 4.86
C MET A 25 6.56 18.32 3.40
N SER A 26 6.08 17.14 3.00
CA SER A 26 5.37 16.96 1.74
C SER A 26 4.16 17.88 1.66
N ARG A 27 3.74 18.30 0.47
CA ARG A 27 2.56 19.14 0.30
C ARG A 27 1.28 18.34 0.58
N LEU A 28 0.22 19.04 0.94
CA LEU A 28 -1.10 18.47 1.13
C LEU A 28 -2.13 19.19 0.26
N MET A 29 -2.92 18.44 -0.50
CA MET A 29 -4.11 18.91 -1.17
C MET A 29 -5.33 18.40 -0.41
N THR A 30 -6.31 19.24 -0.11
CA THR A 30 -7.61 18.79 0.39
C THR A 30 -8.64 18.83 -0.73
N LEU A 31 -9.51 17.83 -0.77
CA LEU A 31 -10.64 17.73 -1.69
C LEU A 31 -11.91 17.50 -0.88
N ASP A 32 -12.84 18.43 -0.96
CA ASP A 32 -14.19 18.21 -0.44
C ASP A 32 -14.97 17.30 -1.39
N LYS A 33 -15.36 16.12 -0.91
CA LYS A 33 -16.01 15.10 -1.74
C LYS A 33 -17.41 15.47 -2.22
N VAL A 34 -18.06 16.43 -1.56
CA VAL A 34 -19.44 16.87 -1.91
C VAL A 34 -19.40 18.01 -2.90
N SER A 35 -18.62 19.05 -2.59
CA SER A 35 -18.56 20.27 -3.42
C SER A 35 -17.52 20.19 -4.54
N GLY A 36 -16.51 19.31 -4.42
CA GLY A 36 -15.35 19.28 -5.30
C GLY A 36 -14.36 20.42 -5.04
N GLU A 37 -14.51 21.16 -3.95
CA GLU A 37 -13.58 22.24 -3.58
C GLU A 37 -12.20 21.72 -3.28
N ILE A 38 -11.19 22.36 -3.89
CA ILE A 38 -9.78 22.01 -3.74
C ILE A 38 -9.07 23.12 -2.96
N CYS A 39 -8.30 22.75 -1.95
CA CYS A 39 -7.43 23.68 -1.24
C CYS A 39 -6.00 23.13 -1.17
N HIS A 40 -5.02 24.02 -1.20
CA HIS A 40 -3.61 23.70 -1.15
C HIS A 40 -3.01 24.08 0.19
N LYS A 41 -2.27 23.15 0.80
CA LYS A 41 -1.52 23.37 2.03
C LYS A 41 -0.02 23.19 1.75
N ALA A 42 0.79 24.04 2.35
CA ALA A 42 2.22 24.05 2.11
C ALA A 42 2.93 22.78 2.62
N SER A 43 2.41 22.16 3.67
CA SER A 43 2.96 20.93 4.24
C SER A 43 1.86 19.99 4.73
N PHE A 44 2.18 18.70 4.79
CA PHE A 44 1.32 17.67 5.36
C PHE A 44 1.03 17.90 6.85
N HIS A 45 1.93 18.55 7.56
CA HIS A 45 1.72 18.95 8.98
C HIS A 45 0.40 19.70 9.17
N SER A 46 -0.05 20.47 8.15
CA SER A 46 -1.35 21.17 8.18
C SER A 46 -2.57 20.23 8.24
N ILE A 47 -2.39 18.92 8.19
CA ILE A 47 -3.49 17.95 8.43
C ILE A 47 -4.12 18.19 9.80
N LEU A 48 -3.37 18.71 10.78
CA LEU A 48 -3.88 19.08 12.09
C LEU A 48 -5.04 20.09 12.02
N GLU A 49 -5.05 20.98 11.04
CA GLU A 49 -6.13 21.95 10.84
C GLU A 49 -7.43 21.30 10.34
N GLU A 50 -7.29 20.18 9.62
CA GLU A 50 -8.39 19.46 8.98
C GLU A 50 -9.04 18.41 9.90
N LEU A 51 -8.29 17.93 10.89
CA LEU A 51 -8.76 16.95 11.87
C LEU A 51 -9.58 17.61 12.98
N GLN A 52 -10.58 16.90 13.47
CA GLN A 52 -11.50 17.34 14.53
C GLN A 52 -11.33 16.47 15.77
N VAL A 53 -11.61 17.04 16.95
CA VAL A 53 -11.68 16.26 18.19
C VAL A 53 -12.69 15.13 18.04
N GLY A 54 -12.28 13.92 18.39
CA GLY A 54 -13.11 12.72 18.27
C GLY A 54 -12.99 11.97 16.95
N ASP A 55 -12.31 12.51 15.93
CA ASP A 55 -11.99 11.75 14.74
C ASP A 55 -11.20 10.47 15.08
N VAL A 56 -11.32 9.46 14.25
CA VAL A 56 -10.57 8.20 14.37
C VAL A 56 -9.75 8.01 13.10
N LEU A 57 -8.42 8.00 13.23
CA LEU A 57 -7.49 7.66 12.16
C LEU A 57 -7.15 6.17 12.20
N ILE A 58 -7.31 5.49 11.08
CA ILE A 58 -6.98 4.06 10.95
C ILE A 58 -5.80 3.88 9.99
N PHE A 59 -4.72 3.34 10.53
CA PHE A 59 -3.46 3.09 9.85
C PHE A 59 -3.27 1.61 9.54
N ASN A 60 -2.56 1.31 8.46
CA ASN A 60 -2.06 -0.04 8.18
C ASN A 60 -0.65 -0.20 8.78
N ASN A 61 -0.50 -1.05 9.78
CA ASN A 61 0.75 -1.27 10.50
C ASN A 61 1.65 -2.36 9.89
N THR A 62 1.36 -2.76 8.66
CA THR A 62 2.19 -3.76 7.98
C THR A 62 3.64 -3.27 7.84
N LYS A 63 4.59 -4.21 7.97
CA LYS A 63 6.02 -3.96 7.82
C LYS A 63 6.54 -4.62 6.56
N VAL A 64 7.22 -3.83 5.71
CA VAL A 64 7.89 -4.35 4.52
C VAL A 64 9.09 -5.17 4.96
N ILE A 65 9.24 -6.34 4.35
CA ILE A 65 10.43 -7.17 4.49
C ILE A 65 11.39 -6.90 3.33
N PRO A 66 12.71 -7.04 3.49
CA PRO A 66 13.67 -6.93 2.40
C PRO A 66 13.55 -8.15 1.48
N ALA A 67 12.47 -8.17 0.73
CA ALA A 67 11.94 -9.31 0.00
C ALA A 67 12.67 -9.58 -1.32
N ARG A 68 13.54 -8.68 -1.79
CA ARG A 68 14.27 -8.84 -3.05
C ARG A 68 15.63 -9.45 -2.81
N LEU A 69 15.83 -10.67 -3.32
CA LEU A 69 17.04 -11.46 -3.14
C LEU A 69 17.77 -11.62 -4.48
N TYR A 70 19.08 -11.43 -4.46
CA TYR A 70 19.94 -11.71 -5.60
C TYR A 70 20.81 -12.93 -5.33
N GLY A 71 20.81 -13.85 -6.26
CA GLY A 71 21.55 -15.10 -6.14
C GLY A 71 21.95 -15.65 -7.50
N GLU A 72 22.29 -16.93 -7.51
CA GLU A 72 22.68 -17.66 -8.70
C GLU A 72 22.02 -19.03 -8.79
N ARG A 73 21.85 -19.53 -9.98
CA ARG A 73 21.37 -20.89 -10.25
C ARG A 73 22.55 -21.87 -10.08
N LYS A 74 22.42 -22.81 -9.15
CA LYS A 74 23.43 -23.85 -8.96
C LYS A 74 23.62 -24.67 -10.24
N GLY A 75 24.85 -25.01 -10.54
CA GLY A 75 25.23 -25.78 -11.71
C GLY A 75 25.51 -24.93 -12.94
N THR A 76 24.94 -23.74 -13.09
CA THR A 76 25.18 -22.87 -14.26
C THR A 76 25.82 -21.53 -13.91
N GLY A 77 25.79 -21.12 -12.64
CA GLY A 77 26.26 -19.80 -12.16
C GLY A 77 25.45 -18.62 -12.70
N GLY A 78 24.31 -18.89 -13.36
CA GLY A 78 23.50 -17.83 -13.93
C GLY A 78 22.79 -17.01 -12.86
N LYS A 79 22.91 -15.68 -12.93
CA LYS A 79 22.26 -14.75 -11.97
C LYS A 79 20.75 -14.94 -11.94
N VAL A 80 20.17 -14.79 -10.76
CA VAL A 80 18.74 -14.82 -10.51
C VAL A 80 18.37 -13.72 -9.50
N GLU A 81 17.26 -13.07 -9.77
CA GLU A 81 16.55 -12.21 -8.81
C GLU A 81 15.30 -12.96 -8.37
N VAL A 82 15.09 -13.04 -7.07
CA VAL A 82 13.91 -13.63 -6.47
C VAL A 82 13.24 -12.59 -5.59
N LEU A 83 11.96 -12.41 -5.76
CA LEU A 83 11.15 -11.50 -4.98
C LEU A 83 10.09 -12.28 -4.21
N LEU A 84 10.22 -12.29 -2.89
CA LEU A 84 9.28 -12.92 -1.97
C LEU A 84 7.92 -12.21 -2.01
N LEU A 85 6.82 -12.95 -2.16
CA LEU A 85 5.46 -12.40 -2.22
C LEU A 85 4.62 -12.83 -1.01
N THR A 86 4.33 -14.12 -0.94
CA THR A 86 3.38 -14.68 0.03
C THR A 86 3.95 -15.94 0.64
N PRO A 87 4.03 -16.02 1.99
CA PRO A 87 4.39 -17.27 2.64
C PRO A 87 3.27 -18.32 2.44
N LYS A 88 3.66 -19.54 2.13
CA LYS A 88 2.76 -20.70 1.92
C LYS A 88 3.01 -21.80 2.93
N GLY A 89 4.06 -21.67 3.75
CA GLY A 89 4.44 -22.64 4.77
C GLY A 89 5.79 -22.26 5.38
N GLU A 90 6.36 -23.15 6.18
CA GLU A 90 7.66 -22.95 6.80
C GLU A 90 8.74 -22.84 5.70
N HIS A 91 9.30 -21.66 5.55
CA HIS A 91 10.28 -21.30 4.51
C HIS A 91 9.82 -21.59 3.07
N LEU A 92 8.52 -21.82 2.85
CA LEU A 92 7.91 -22.02 1.54
C LEU A 92 7.22 -20.72 1.11
N TRP A 93 7.65 -20.14 0.00
CA TRP A 93 7.15 -18.85 -0.47
C TRP A 93 6.72 -18.90 -1.93
N GLU A 94 5.64 -18.21 -2.21
CA GLU A 94 5.35 -17.78 -3.57
C GLU A 94 6.22 -16.58 -3.91
N CYS A 95 6.90 -16.62 -5.07
CA CYS A 95 7.90 -15.64 -5.47
C CYS A 95 7.76 -15.27 -6.94
N LEU A 96 8.20 -14.06 -7.30
CA LEU A 96 8.58 -13.77 -8.69
C LEU A 96 10.06 -14.04 -8.88
N VAL A 97 10.43 -14.45 -10.09
CA VAL A 97 11.83 -14.73 -10.46
C VAL A 97 12.20 -14.07 -11.77
N LYS A 98 13.43 -13.61 -11.87
CA LYS A 98 14.00 -13.07 -13.10
C LYS A 98 15.42 -13.63 -13.31
N PRO A 99 15.71 -14.27 -14.47
CA PRO A 99 14.84 -14.52 -15.63
C PRO A 99 13.91 -15.72 -15.44
N GLY A 100 12.59 -15.51 -15.62
CA GLY A 100 11.57 -16.54 -15.39
C GLY A 100 11.73 -17.78 -16.28
N LYS A 101 12.10 -17.63 -17.56
CA LYS A 101 12.28 -18.72 -18.52
C LYS A 101 13.39 -19.72 -18.16
N LYS A 102 14.33 -19.31 -17.31
CA LYS A 102 15.49 -20.14 -16.91
C LYS A 102 15.35 -20.71 -15.49
N CYS A 103 14.28 -20.38 -14.79
CA CYS A 103 13.99 -20.81 -13.43
C CYS A 103 12.85 -21.84 -13.46
N LEU A 104 13.21 -23.10 -13.71
CA LEU A 104 12.28 -24.21 -13.85
C LEU A 104 12.18 -25.02 -12.56
N LYS A 105 11.13 -25.84 -12.45
CA LYS A 105 10.92 -26.78 -11.33
C LYS A 105 12.16 -27.66 -11.13
N GLY A 106 12.58 -27.83 -9.87
CA GLY A 106 13.76 -28.58 -9.47
C GLY A 106 15.08 -27.79 -9.57
N GLN A 107 15.06 -26.53 -10.08
CA GLN A 107 16.27 -25.71 -10.12
C GLN A 107 16.67 -25.31 -8.69
N LEU A 108 17.94 -25.59 -8.35
CA LEU A 108 18.55 -25.14 -7.10
C LEU A 108 19.14 -23.74 -7.27
N LEU A 109 18.91 -22.91 -6.24
CA LEU A 109 19.37 -21.53 -6.16
C LEU A 109 20.28 -21.36 -4.94
N SER A 110 21.25 -20.44 -5.03
CA SER A 110 22.12 -20.04 -3.93
C SER A 110 22.10 -18.53 -3.76
N PHE A 111 21.93 -18.07 -2.53
CA PHE A 111 21.93 -16.67 -2.12
C PHE A 111 23.08 -16.36 -1.16
N GLY A 112 24.20 -17.07 -1.32
CA GLY A 112 25.35 -17.01 -0.44
C GLY A 112 25.47 -18.23 0.47
N PRO A 113 26.36 -18.19 1.47
CA PRO A 113 26.68 -19.36 2.28
C PRO A 113 25.55 -19.82 3.21
N ASN A 114 24.65 -18.92 3.57
CA ASN A 114 23.62 -19.18 4.59
C ASN A 114 22.22 -19.39 4.01
N LEU A 115 22.01 -19.29 2.69
CA LEU A 115 20.69 -19.48 2.11
C LEU A 115 20.76 -20.17 0.75
N GLU A 116 20.16 -21.34 0.70
CA GLU A 116 19.85 -22.06 -0.53
C GLU A 116 18.35 -22.16 -0.73
N ALA A 117 17.91 -22.46 -1.94
CA ALA A 117 16.52 -22.70 -2.22
C ALA A 117 16.33 -23.66 -3.41
N GLU A 118 15.12 -24.18 -3.51
CA GLU A 118 14.67 -25.05 -4.58
C GLU A 118 13.34 -24.57 -5.15
N ILE A 119 13.24 -24.49 -6.46
CA ILE A 119 11.98 -24.18 -7.14
C ILE A 119 11.12 -25.43 -7.15
N ILE A 120 10.05 -25.42 -6.35
CA ILE A 120 9.15 -26.57 -6.18
C ILE A 120 8.13 -26.67 -7.30
N ASP A 121 7.55 -25.53 -7.70
CA ASP A 121 6.54 -25.49 -8.78
C ASP A 121 6.38 -24.08 -9.37
N HIS A 122 5.53 -23.98 -10.38
CA HIS A 122 5.05 -22.73 -10.96
C HIS A 122 3.72 -22.34 -10.32
N THR A 123 3.42 -21.04 -10.28
CA THR A 123 2.14 -20.51 -9.84
C THR A 123 1.38 -19.88 -11.02
N ASP A 124 0.07 -19.74 -10.90
CA ASP A 124 -0.84 -19.36 -11.99
C ASP A 124 -0.49 -18.02 -12.67
N PHE A 125 0.18 -17.11 -11.96
CA PHE A 125 0.54 -15.79 -12.48
C PHE A 125 2.00 -15.67 -12.96
N GLY A 126 2.62 -16.80 -13.32
CA GLY A 126 4.01 -16.83 -13.78
C GLY A 126 5.05 -16.75 -12.66
N GLY A 127 4.61 -16.83 -11.41
CA GLY A 127 5.46 -16.94 -10.25
C GLY A 127 6.03 -18.33 -10.05
N ARG A 128 6.71 -18.51 -8.94
CA ARG A 128 7.32 -19.77 -8.51
C ARG A 128 6.99 -20.04 -7.06
N LEU A 129 6.76 -21.30 -6.75
CA LEU A 129 6.76 -21.79 -5.38
C LEU A 129 8.17 -22.21 -5.04
N ILE A 130 8.79 -21.56 -4.06
CA ILE A 130 10.20 -21.76 -3.71
C ILE A 130 10.32 -22.20 -2.24
N GLN A 131 10.99 -23.32 -2.03
CA GLN A 131 11.36 -23.80 -0.69
C GLN A 131 12.77 -23.30 -0.37
N PHE A 132 12.88 -22.45 0.63
CA PHE A 132 14.16 -21.96 1.15
C PHE A 132 14.72 -22.94 2.18
N LYS A 133 16.05 -23.04 2.23
CA LYS A 133 16.81 -23.88 3.13
C LYS A 133 17.83 -22.99 3.85
N PRO A 134 17.42 -22.27 4.91
CA PRO A 134 18.31 -21.40 5.65
C PRO A 134 19.26 -22.19 6.54
N ASN A 135 20.50 -21.72 6.64
CA ASN A 135 21.47 -22.17 7.64
C ASN A 135 21.50 -21.12 8.77
N GLY A 136 20.49 -21.15 9.63
CA GLY A 136 20.25 -20.18 10.69
C GLY A 136 18.83 -19.59 10.68
N ASN A 137 18.66 -18.44 11.29
CA ASN A 137 17.36 -17.77 11.33
C ASN A 137 17.04 -17.15 9.97
N PHE A 138 15.93 -17.55 9.34
CA PHE A 138 15.54 -17.08 8.00
C PHE A 138 15.34 -15.58 7.95
N ASP A 139 14.67 -14.99 8.95
CA ASP A 139 14.40 -13.55 9.00
C ASP A 139 15.69 -12.73 9.09
N GLU A 140 16.65 -13.17 9.90
CA GLU A 140 17.95 -12.51 10.03
C GLU A 140 18.72 -12.57 8.71
N ILE A 141 18.75 -13.74 8.07
CA ILE A 141 19.41 -13.89 6.77
C ILE A 141 18.77 -12.98 5.72
N ILE A 142 17.44 -12.95 5.63
CA ILE A 142 16.73 -12.07 4.68
C ILE A 142 17.01 -10.59 4.96
N ASN A 143 17.10 -10.19 6.22
CA ASN A 143 17.45 -8.81 6.58
C ASN A 143 18.87 -8.42 6.14
N ASP A 144 19.80 -9.37 6.20
CA ASP A 144 21.19 -9.14 5.83
C ASP A 144 21.41 -9.04 4.32
N ILE A 145 20.84 -10.00 3.56
CA ILE A 145 21.12 -10.13 2.13
C ILE A 145 20.04 -9.52 1.23
N GLY A 146 18.84 -9.26 1.77
CA GLY A 146 17.71 -8.75 1.02
C GLY A 146 17.76 -7.24 0.80
N GLU A 147 17.16 -6.83 -0.30
CA GLU A 147 16.93 -5.43 -0.62
C GLU A 147 15.44 -5.09 -0.46
N MET A 148 15.15 -3.83 -0.09
CA MET A 148 13.77 -3.34 -0.03
C MET A 148 13.14 -3.37 -1.42
N PRO A 149 11.95 -3.97 -1.57
CA PRO A 149 11.29 -4.11 -2.86
C PRO A 149 10.60 -2.80 -3.26
N LEU A 150 11.38 -1.81 -3.66
CA LEU A 150 10.82 -0.55 -4.14
C LEU A 150 9.90 -0.77 -5.34
N PRO A 151 8.85 0.03 -5.49
CA PRO A 151 7.99 0.02 -6.67
C PRO A 151 8.78 0.22 -7.97
N PRO A 152 8.32 -0.33 -9.11
CA PRO A 152 9.07 -0.32 -10.36
C PRO A 152 9.31 1.07 -10.96
N TYR A 153 8.56 2.08 -10.55
CA TYR A 153 8.72 3.47 -10.98
C TYR A 153 9.75 4.26 -10.16
N ILE A 154 10.28 3.69 -9.08
CA ILE A 154 11.41 4.24 -8.34
C ILE A 154 12.66 3.57 -8.87
N HIS A 155 13.48 4.32 -9.59
CA HIS A 155 14.69 3.84 -10.23
C HIS A 155 15.94 4.12 -9.41
N GLU A 156 15.84 5.06 -8.46
CA GLU A 156 16.94 5.46 -7.62
C GLU A 156 17.05 4.60 -6.36
N LYS A 157 18.28 4.34 -5.95
CA LYS A 157 18.57 3.53 -4.77
C LYS A 157 18.32 4.38 -3.52
N LEU A 158 17.53 3.86 -2.59
CA LEU A 158 17.39 4.48 -1.26
C LEU A 158 18.69 4.28 -0.46
N GLU A 159 19.23 5.39 0.05
CA GLU A 159 20.35 5.35 0.99
C GLU A 159 19.91 4.80 2.35
N ASP A 160 18.75 5.22 2.82
CA ASP A 160 18.13 4.75 4.07
C ASP A 160 16.93 3.82 3.77
N LYS A 161 17.09 2.53 4.08
CA LYS A 161 16.06 1.51 3.90
C LYS A 161 14.81 1.81 4.73
N ASP A 162 14.95 2.44 5.91
CA ASP A 162 13.84 2.74 6.82
C ASP A 162 12.95 3.87 6.29
N ARG A 163 13.42 4.59 5.26
CA ARG A 163 12.60 5.60 4.57
C ARG A 163 11.41 5.02 3.79
N TYR A 164 11.45 3.74 3.41
CA TYR A 164 10.33 3.00 2.84
C TYR A 164 9.59 2.15 3.88
N GLN A 165 9.52 2.66 5.12
CA GLN A 165 8.73 2.11 6.23
C GLN A 165 7.97 3.24 6.91
N THR A 166 6.77 2.93 7.39
CA THR A 166 6.06 3.84 8.30
C THR A 166 6.69 3.81 9.70
N VAL A 167 6.59 4.89 10.44
CA VAL A 167 7.16 4.99 11.81
C VAL A 167 6.48 4.06 12.81
N TYR A 168 5.32 3.52 12.45
CA TYR A 168 4.52 2.58 13.25
C TYR A 168 4.48 1.15 12.66
N ALA A 169 5.32 0.83 11.67
CA ALA A 169 5.36 -0.49 11.04
C ALA A 169 5.71 -1.58 12.06
N LYS A 170 4.87 -2.62 12.15
CA LYS A 170 4.98 -3.67 13.16
C LYS A 170 4.86 -5.07 12.57
N GLU A 171 3.77 -5.36 11.87
CA GLU A 171 3.42 -6.72 11.42
C GLU A 171 4.14 -7.05 10.11
N LYS A 172 5.16 -7.92 10.17
CA LYS A 172 5.97 -8.33 9.01
C LYS A 172 5.16 -9.13 7.99
N GLY A 173 5.46 -8.97 6.70
CA GLY A 173 4.90 -9.81 5.64
C GLY A 173 4.49 -9.09 4.36
N SER A 174 4.72 -7.79 4.26
CA SER A 174 4.35 -7.00 3.09
C SER A 174 5.49 -6.86 2.09
N ALA A 175 5.15 -6.90 0.81
CA ALA A 175 6.07 -6.59 -0.28
C ALA A 175 6.09 -5.08 -0.64
N ALA A 176 5.17 -4.28 -0.08
CA ALA A 176 5.11 -2.84 -0.31
C ALA A 176 4.65 -2.10 0.95
N ALA A 177 5.16 -0.87 1.14
CA ALA A 177 4.75 -0.02 2.24
C ALA A 177 3.36 0.60 1.99
N PRO A 178 2.55 0.84 3.05
CA PRO A 178 1.35 1.66 2.98
C PRO A 178 1.75 3.14 2.90
N THR A 179 2.02 3.61 1.69
CA THR A 179 2.81 4.83 1.43
C THR A 179 2.17 6.13 1.93
N ALA A 180 0.85 6.20 2.09
CA ALA A 180 0.20 7.35 2.73
C ALA A 180 0.63 7.53 4.20
N GLY A 181 1.03 6.46 4.87
CA GLY A 181 1.58 6.50 6.21
C GLY A 181 3.00 7.06 6.29
N LEU A 182 3.71 7.16 5.17
CA LEU A 182 5.08 7.68 5.12
C LEU A 182 5.15 9.19 5.42
N HIS A 183 4.04 9.91 5.34
CA HIS A 183 3.96 11.34 5.67
C HIS A 183 3.96 11.63 7.17
N PHE A 184 3.72 10.63 8.02
CA PHE A 184 3.61 10.81 9.45
C PHE A 184 4.96 10.67 10.14
N THR A 185 5.26 11.61 11.04
CA THR A 185 6.35 11.55 12.01
C THR A 185 5.80 11.11 13.36
N PRO A 186 6.65 10.59 14.29
CA PRO A 186 6.21 10.32 15.66
C PRO A 186 5.63 11.57 16.33
N GLU A 187 6.26 12.74 16.13
CA GLU A 187 5.85 14.01 16.69
C GLU A 187 4.46 14.42 16.19
N LEU A 188 4.19 14.30 14.89
CA LEU A 188 2.87 14.59 14.32
C LEU A 188 1.80 13.65 14.88
N LEU A 189 2.11 12.37 15.09
CA LEU A 189 1.18 11.42 15.71
C LEU A 189 0.86 11.82 17.16
N ASP A 190 1.85 12.26 17.92
CA ASP A 190 1.65 12.75 19.29
C ASP A 190 0.77 14.02 19.31
N GLU A 191 0.99 14.97 18.40
CA GLU A 191 0.17 16.17 18.26
C GLU A 191 -1.28 15.84 17.87
N ILE A 192 -1.49 14.88 16.96
CA ILE A 192 -2.81 14.39 16.55
C ILE A 192 -3.55 13.80 17.76
N GLN A 193 -2.89 12.97 18.56
CA GLN A 193 -3.49 12.39 19.77
C GLN A 193 -3.75 13.47 20.83
N ALA A 194 -2.82 14.41 21.03
CA ALA A 194 -3.01 15.54 21.95
C ALA A 194 -4.20 16.43 21.57
N LYS A 195 -4.54 16.51 20.28
CA LYS A 195 -5.74 17.19 19.78
C LYS A 195 -7.04 16.47 20.14
N GLY A 196 -6.99 15.22 20.61
CA GLY A 196 -8.16 14.41 20.91
C GLY A 196 -8.65 13.54 19.75
N VAL A 197 -7.80 13.29 18.78
CA VAL A 197 -8.01 12.33 17.70
C VAL A 197 -7.54 10.95 18.17
N GLN A 198 -8.35 9.93 17.93
CA GLN A 198 -8.01 8.56 18.29
C GLN A 198 -7.31 7.85 17.14
N ILE A 199 -6.38 6.97 17.46
CA ILE A 199 -5.61 6.19 16.47
C ILE A 199 -5.88 4.70 16.66
N GLY A 200 -6.16 4.01 15.56
CA GLY A 200 -6.27 2.56 15.50
C GLY A 200 -5.46 1.98 14.36
N PHE A 201 -5.20 0.68 14.43
CA PHE A 201 -4.39 -0.01 13.44
C PHE A 201 -5.12 -1.23 12.88
N VAL A 202 -4.98 -1.40 11.58
CA VAL A 202 -5.31 -2.63 10.86
C VAL A 202 -4.04 -3.19 10.23
N THR A 203 -4.06 -4.42 9.80
CA THR A 203 -2.98 -5.02 9.02
C THR A 203 -3.53 -5.45 7.67
N LEU A 204 -2.87 -5.05 6.59
CA LEU A 204 -3.06 -5.64 5.26
C LEU A 204 -1.68 -5.80 4.64
N HIS A 205 -1.33 -7.03 4.30
CA HIS A 205 -0.07 -7.32 3.63
C HIS A 205 -0.23 -7.10 2.13
N VAL A 206 0.39 -6.01 1.65
CA VAL A 206 0.33 -5.61 0.25
C VAL A 206 1.19 -6.54 -0.60
N GLY A 207 0.56 -7.18 -1.58
CA GLY A 207 1.27 -7.92 -2.62
C GLY A 207 1.69 -7.03 -3.79
N LEU A 208 2.59 -7.54 -4.63
CA LEU A 208 3.06 -6.80 -5.83
C LEU A 208 1.98 -6.60 -6.89
N GLY A 209 0.85 -7.27 -6.78
CA GLY A 209 -0.29 -7.08 -7.67
C GLY A 209 -0.77 -5.63 -7.72
N THR A 210 -0.59 -4.89 -6.62
CA THR A 210 -0.96 -3.47 -6.51
C THR A 210 -0.21 -2.57 -7.51
N PHE A 211 0.97 -3.00 -7.97
CA PHE A 211 1.76 -2.24 -8.95
C PHE A 211 1.56 -2.72 -10.40
N ARG A 212 0.69 -3.71 -10.63
CA ARG A 212 0.38 -4.16 -12.00
C ARG A 212 -0.64 -3.22 -12.62
N PRO A 213 -0.41 -2.78 -13.88
CA PRO A 213 -1.42 -2.05 -14.62
C PRO A 213 -2.69 -2.88 -14.77
N VAL A 214 -3.84 -2.23 -14.78
CA VAL A 214 -5.10 -2.87 -15.15
C VAL A 214 -5.02 -3.24 -16.64
N SER A 215 -5.15 -4.52 -16.95
CA SER A 215 -5.05 -5.02 -18.33
C SER A 215 -6.40 -5.16 -19.03
N ALA A 216 -7.50 -5.04 -18.30
CA ALA A 216 -8.85 -5.10 -18.83
C ALA A 216 -9.27 -3.78 -19.48
N GLU A 217 -10.15 -3.82 -20.49
CA GLU A 217 -10.76 -2.61 -21.07
C GLU A 217 -11.92 -2.11 -20.20
N SER A 218 -12.72 -3.02 -19.69
CA SER A 218 -13.82 -2.76 -18.74
C SER A 218 -13.34 -2.99 -17.31
N ILE A 219 -13.73 -2.11 -16.40
CA ILE A 219 -13.34 -2.25 -14.99
C ILE A 219 -13.97 -3.49 -14.34
N GLU A 220 -15.16 -3.90 -14.81
CA GLU A 220 -15.88 -5.07 -14.32
C GLU A 220 -15.15 -6.39 -14.64
N ASP A 221 -14.27 -6.40 -15.64
CA ASP A 221 -13.49 -7.57 -16.06
C ASP A 221 -12.14 -7.68 -15.33
N HIS A 222 -11.83 -6.74 -14.41
CA HIS A 222 -10.58 -6.75 -13.68
C HIS A 222 -10.65 -7.63 -12.44
N ASP A 223 -9.75 -8.61 -12.37
CA ASP A 223 -9.56 -9.48 -11.21
C ASP A 223 -8.57 -8.88 -10.20
N MET A 224 -9.05 -8.57 -8.99
CA MET A 224 -8.20 -8.11 -7.90
C MET A 224 -7.44 -9.28 -7.26
N HIS A 225 -6.19 -9.04 -6.92
CA HIS A 225 -5.38 -10.00 -6.16
C HIS A 225 -5.90 -10.16 -4.73
N LYS A 226 -5.79 -11.40 -4.23
CA LYS A 226 -6.07 -11.70 -2.82
C LYS A 226 -4.96 -11.15 -1.94
N GLU A 227 -5.34 -10.42 -0.90
CA GLU A 227 -4.45 -9.91 0.12
C GLU A 227 -4.99 -10.26 1.50
N PHE A 228 -4.09 -10.69 2.39
CA PHE A 228 -4.43 -11.01 3.76
C PHE A 228 -4.61 -9.74 4.58
N TYR A 229 -5.70 -9.69 5.36
CA TYR A 229 -5.91 -8.60 6.30
C TYR A 229 -6.29 -9.11 7.71
N HIS A 230 -6.08 -8.25 8.69
CA HIS A 230 -6.46 -8.46 10.08
C HIS A 230 -6.98 -7.17 10.70
N VAL A 231 -8.07 -7.29 11.47
CA VAL A 231 -8.64 -6.24 12.32
C VAL A 231 -8.71 -6.77 13.74
N SER A 232 -8.03 -6.11 14.68
CA SER A 232 -8.11 -6.48 16.10
C SER A 232 -9.46 -6.15 16.71
N GLU A 233 -9.81 -6.80 17.83
CA GLU A 233 -11.03 -6.48 18.60
C GLU A 233 -11.03 -5.03 19.03
N GLU A 234 -9.90 -4.52 19.54
CA GLU A 234 -9.73 -3.14 19.97
C GLU A 234 -10.04 -2.14 18.83
N THR A 235 -9.49 -2.39 17.64
CA THR A 235 -9.75 -1.52 16.46
C THR A 235 -11.19 -1.63 16.00
N ALA A 236 -11.78 -2.82 15.97
CA ALA A 236 -13.17 -3.01 15.59
C ALA A 236 -14.11 -2.26 16.57
N GLU A 237 -13.90 -2.38 17.88
CA GLU A 237 -14.65 -1.65 18.89
C GLU A 237 -14.51 -0.12 18.75
N LEU A 238 -13.27 0.36 18.50
CA LEU A 238 -12.98 1.77 18.31
C LEU A 238 -13.77 2.36 17.13
N VAL A 239 -13.70 1.73 15.95
CA VAL A 239 -14.40 2.26 14.76
C VAL A 239 -15.91 2.09 14.85
N ASN A 240 -16.40 0.99 15.42
CA ASN A 240 -17.84 0.77 15.61
C ASN A 240 -18.45 1.82 16.56
N ARG A 241 -17.75 2.11 17.66
CA ARG A 241 -18.15 3.17 18.60
C ARG A 241 -18.13 4.54 17.94
N ALA A 242 -17.08 4.86 17.18
CA ALA A 242 -16.99 6.13 16.46
C ALA A 242 -18.18 6.31 15.50
N LYS A 243 -18.54 5.28 14.75
CA LYS A 243 -19.70 5.33 13.84
C LYS A 243 -21.01 5.48 14.60
N ALA A 244 -21.21 4.77 15.69
CA ALA A 244 -22.41 4.89 16.54
C ALA A 244 -22.57 6.28 17.15
N GLU A 245 -21.47 6.97 17.43
CA GLU A 245 -21.42 8.33 17.97
C GLU A 245 -21.41 9.43 16.88
N GLY A 246 -21.47 9.06 15.59
CA GLY A 246 -21.45 10.01 14.46
C GLY A 246 -20.10 10.68 14.25
N ARG A 247 -19.01 10.08 14.75
CA ARG A 247 -17.64 10.57 14.56
C ARG A 247 -17.06 10.04 13.27
N ARG A 248 -16.17 10.82 12.63
CA ARG A 248 -15.54 10.41 11.37
C ARG A 248 -14.52 9.29 11.58
N VAL A 249 -14.60 8.28 10.74
CA VAL A 249 -13.57 7.26 10.55
C VAL A 249 -12.76 7.62 9.30
N ILE A 250 -11.51 7.97 9.50
CA ILE A 250 -10.59 8.44 8.47
C ILE A 250 -9.56 7.36 8.20
N ALA A 251 -9.56 6.82 7.00
CA ALA A 251 -8.56 5.84 6.59
C ALA A 251 -7.27 6.55 6.17
N VAL A 252 -6.13 6.04 6.61
CA VAL A 252 -4.81 6.43 6.11
C VAL A 252 -4.31 5.38 5.15
N GLY A 253 -4.36 5.72 3.86
CA GLY A 253 -4.04 4.85 2.74
C GLY A 253 -5.21 3.99 2.25
N THR A 254 -5.14 3.65 0.98
CA THR A 254 -6.13 2.79 0.31
C THR A 254 -6.17 1.37 0.88
N THR A 255 -5.07 0.90 1.48
CA THR A 255 -5.02 -0.39 2.18
C THR A 255 -5.87 -0.40 3.44
N SER A 256 -5.90 0.68 4.21
CA SER A 256 -6.79 0.84 5.37
C SER A 256 -8.26 0.89 4.93
N VAL A 257 -8.57 1.57 3.81
CA VAL A 257 -9.90 1.54 3.20
C VAL A 257 -10.31 0.12 2.88
N ARG A 258 -9.49 -0.61 2.12
CA ARG A 258 -9.80 -1.96 1.67
C ARG A 258 -10.00 -2.91 2.85
N THR A 259 -9.22 -2.76 3.91
CA THR A 259 -9.39 -3.56 5.13
C THR A 259 -10.72 -3.27 5.83
N LEU A 260 -11.00 -2.00 6.11
CA LEU A 260 -12.24 -1.62 6.81
C LEU A 260 -13.48 -2.01 6.01
N GLU A 261 -13.50 -1.73 4.71
CA GLU A 261 -14.63 -2.05 3.85
C GLU A 261 -14.81 -3.56 3.65
N SER A 262 -13.72 -4.35 3.67
CA SER A 262 -13.79 -5.82 3.63
C SER A 262 -14.29 -6.44 4.95
N ALA A 263 -13.89 -5.87 6.08
CA ALA A 263 -14.34 -6.31 7.40
C ALA A 263 -15.76 -5.83 7.74
N ALA A 264 -16.30 -4.87 6.99
CA ALA A 264 -17.64 -4.33 7.22
C ALA A 264 -18.73 -5.37 6.97
N THR A 265 -19.53 -5.65 7.99
CA THR A 265 -20.70 -6.53 7.89
C THR A 265 -21.94 -5.76 7.43
N GLU A 266 -22.05 -4.51 7.86
CA GLU A 266 -23.08 -3.56 7.49
C GLU A 266 -22.57 -2.12 7.59
N VAL A 267 -23.41 -1.14 7.25
CA VAL A 267 -23.03 0.28 7.38
C VAL A 267 -22.80 0.61 8.86
N GLY A 268 -21.62 1.10 9.16
CA GLY A 268 -21.23 1.51 10.51
C GLY A 268 -20.73 0.39 11.42
N HIS A 269 -20.56 -0.83 10.92
CA HIS A 269 -20.10 -1.94 11.73
C HIS A 269 -19.08 -2.84 11.01
N VAL A 270 -17.93 -3.08 11.65
CA VAL A 270 -16.90 -4.05 11.22
C VAL A 270 -16.80 -5.19 12.25
N ARG A 271 -16.44 -6.36 11.76
CA ARG A 271 -16.04 -7.50 12.60
C ARG A 271 -14.52 -7.51 12.82
N SER A 272 -14.07 -7.95 13.97
CA SER A 272 -12.68 -8.31 14.20
C SER A 272 -12.34 -9.65 13.55
N GLY A 273 -11.06 -9.91 13.36
CA GLY A 273 -10.54 -11.18 12.83
C GLY A 273 -9.65 -11.01 11.63
N SER A 274 -9.26 -12.13 11.06
CA SER A 274 -8.40 -12.22 9.88
C SER A 274 -9.13 -12.88 8.73
N ASP A 275 -8.90 -12.39 7.52
CA ASP A 275 -9.46 -12.96 6.30
C ASP A 275 -8.64 -12.54 5.08
N TRP A 276 -9.06 -12.98 3.90
CA TRP A 276 -8.49 -12.57 2.62
C TRP A 276 -9.46 -11.65 1.89
N THR A 277 -8.96 -10.56 1.31
CA THR A 277 -9.78 -9.64 0.52
C THR A 277 -9.36 -9.62 -0.94
N GLN A 278 -10.37 -9.56 -1.81
CA GLN A 278 -10.26 -9.23 -3.23
C GLN A 278 -11.14 -8.02 -3.56
N ILE A 279 -11.48 -7.22 -2.54
CA ILE A 279 -12.39 -6.09 -2.74
C ILE A 279 -11.86 -5.15 -3.82
N PHE A 280 -12.71 -4.87 -4.79
CA PHE A 280 -12.48 -3.90 -5.84
C PHE A 280 -13.49 -2.77 -5.70
N ILE A 281 -13.01 -1.60 -5.30
CA ILE A 281 -13.85 -0.42 -5.06
C ILE A 281 -13.70 0.52 -6.25
N TYR A 282 -14.83 0.85 -6.88
CA TYR A 282 -14.93 1.77 -8.01
C TYR A 282 -16.27 2.51 -7.98
N PRO A 283 -16.49 3.56 -8.78
CA PRO A 283 -17.74 4.33 -8.76
C PRO A 283 -18.98 3.46 -8.88
N GLY A 284 -19.93 3.67 -7.97
CA GLY A 284 -21.09 2.83 -7.71
C GLY A 284 -21.01 2.03 -6.41
N TYR A 285 -19.80 1.89 -5.84
CA TYR A 285 -19.61 1.33 -4.50
C TYR A 285 -20.09 2.30 -3.42
N THR A 286 -20.87 1.80 -2.45
CA THR A 286 -21.28 2.57 -1.28
C THR A 286 -20.37 2.25 -0.10
N TYR A 287 -19.61 3.23 0.35
CA TYR A 287 -18.75 3.10 1.53
C TYR A 287 -19.57 2.84 2.78
N LYS A 288 -19.16 1.87 3.59
CA LYS A 288 -19.84 1.45 4.81
C LYS A 288 -19.20 2.04 6.06
N MET A 289 -17.89 2.16 6.06
CA MET A 289 -17.10 2.53 7.24
C MET A 289 -16.33 3.82 7.07
N VAL A 290 -15.71 4.05 5.91
CA VAL A 290 -14.77 5.15 5.71
C VAL A 290 -15.50 6.43 5.34
N ASP A 291 -15.31 7.47 6.14
CA ASP A 291 -15.90 8.79 5.94
C ASP A 291 -14.97 9.75 5.20
N ALA A 292 -13.64 9.61 5.41
CA ALA A 292 -12.61 10.44 4.78
C ALA A 292 -11.34 9.63 4.56
N LEU A 293 -10.45 10.09 3.69
CA LEU A 293 -9.28 9.35 3.27
C LEU A 293 -8.06 10.26 3.11
N ILE A 294 -6.96 9.89 3.77
CA ILE A 294 -5.62 10.44 3.50
C ILE A 294 -4.90 9.48 2.57
N THR A 295 -4.42 9.96 1.43
CA THR A 295 -3.80 9.12 0.40
C THR A 295 -2.72 9.87 -0.37
N ASN A 296 -1.89 9.14 -1.14
CA ASN A 296 -0.99 9.73 -2.14
C ASN A 296 -1.74 9.96 -3.47
N PHE A 297 -1.10 10.65 -4.41
CA PHE A 297 -1.58 10.71 -5.78
C PHE A 297 -1.25 9.42 -6.53
N HIS A 298 -2.22 8.88 -7.26
CA HIS A 298 -2.18 7.57 -7.90
C HIS A 298 -1.97 7.66 -9.41
N LEU A 299 -1.54 6.53 -10.01
CA LEU A 299 -1.35 6.39 -11.46
C LEU A 299 -2.64 6.61 -12.25
N PRO A 300 -2.54 7.13 -13.49
CA PRO A 300 -3.64 7.07 -14.44
C PRO A 300 -4.13 5.62 -14.60
N GLN A 301 -5.42 5.45 -14.76
CA GLN A 301 -6.07 4.15 -15.01
C GLN A 301 -5.84 3.08 -13.93
N SER A 302 -5.42 3.49 -12.72
CA SER A 302 -5.18 2.57 -11.62
C SER A 302 -6.44 2.23 -10.83
N THR A 303 -6.46 1.04 -10.23
CA THR A 303 -7.53 0.64 -9.30
C THR A 303 -7.64 1.58 -8.09
N LEU A 304 -6.53 2.25 -7.72
CA LEU A 304 -6.50 3.18 -6.61
C LEU A 304 -7.19 4.51 -6.97
N LEU A 305 -7.01 5.00 -8.20
CA LEU A 305 -7.76 6.16 -8.69
C LEU A 305 -9.26 5.86 -8.78
N MET A 306 -9.65 4.62 -9.15
CA MET A 306 -11.03 4.17 -9.15
C MET A 306 -11.61 4.15 -7.73
N LEU A 307 -10.84 3.69 -6.73
CA LEU A 307 -11.24 3.65 -5.33
C LEU A 307 -11.55 5.04 -4.78
N ILE A 308 -10.66 6.02 -4.99
CA ILE A 308 -10.91 7.39 -4.52
C ILE A 308 -12.05 8.06 -5.29
N SER A 309 -12.21 7.71 -6.57
CA SER A 309 -13.34 8.18 -7.40
C SER A 309 -14.69 7.64 -6.92
N ALA A 310 -14.71 6.48 -6.29
CA ALA A 310 -15.91 5.96 -5.62
C ALA A 310 -16.28 6.77 -4.37
N LEU A 311 -15.28 7.38 -3.69
CA LEU A 311 -15.49 8.18 -2.48
C LEU A 311 -15.92 9.61 -2.80
N ALA A 312 -15.26 10.27 -3.76
CA ALA A 312 -15.41 11.71 -4.02
C ALA A 312 -16.08 12.04 -5.37
N GLY A 313 -16.41 11.01 -6.15
CA GLY A 313 -16.86 11.21 -7.52
C GLY A 313 -15.68 11.29 -8.50
N ARG A 314 -15.84 10.66 -9.67
CA ARG A 314 -14.78 10.62 -10.70
C ARG A 314 -14.37 12.00 -11.17
N ASP A 315 -15.34 12.85 -11.47
CA ASP A 315 -15.08 14.17 -12.06
C ASP A 315 -14.36 15.10 -11.07
N HIS A 316 -14.71 15.05 -9.77
CA HIS A 316 -13.97 15.77 -8.72
C HIS A 316 -12.53 15.27 -8.59
N CYS A 317 -12.33 13.94 -8.62
CA CYS A 317 -10.99 13.36 -8.55
C CYS A 317 -10.14 13.74 -9.76
N LEU A 318 -10.67 13.64 -10.97
CA LEU A 318 -9.92 14.01 -12.19
C LEU A 318 -9.57 15.49 -12.19
N ALA A 319 -10.51 16.36 -11.82
CA ALA A 319 -10.24 17.81 -11.69
C ALA A 319 -9.13 18.10 -10.68
N ALA A 320 -9.14 17.39 -9.52
CA ALA A 320 -8.10 17.53 -8.51
C ALA A 320 -6.73 17.02 -9.00
N TYR A 321 -6.69 15.97 -9.82
CA TYR A 321 -5.47 15.43 -10.40
C TYR A 321 -4.89 16.33 -11.50
N GLU A 322 -5.74 16.90 -12.36
CA GLU A 322 -5.33 17.92 -13.34
C GLU A 322 -4.77 19.16 -12.64
N GLU A 323 -5.43 19.60 -11.56
CA GLU A 323 -4.93 20.67 -10.69
C GLU A 323 -3.57 20.33 -10.09
N ALA A 324 -3.41 19.10 -9.56
CA ALA A 324 -2.16 18.65 -8.98
C ALA A 324 -1.01 18.66 -9.99
N VAL A 325 -1.27 18.24 -11.24
CA VAL A 325 -0.28 18.31 -12.33
C VAL A 325 0.08 19.76 -12.64
N ARG A 326 -0.90 20.66 -12.78
CA ARG A 326 -0.69 22.08 -13.04
C ARG A 326 0.15 22.76 -11.96
N GLU A 327 -0.13 22.44 -10.70
CA GLU A 327 0.54 22.97 -9.51
C GLU A 327 1.82 22.21 -9.16
N LYS A 328 2.24 21.25 -10.02
CA LYS A 328 3.47 20.47 -9.87
C LYS A 328 3.56 19.77 -8.51
N TYR A 329 2.48 19.11 -8.11
CA TYR A 329 2.53 18.13 -7.01
C TYR A 329 3.38 16.96 -7.42
N ARG A 330 3.95 16.30 -6.42
CA ARG A 330 4.75 15.08 -6.60
C ARG A 330 3.84 13.87 -6.47
N PHE A 331 4.03 12.89 -7.33
CA PHE A 331 3.14 11.73 -7.44
C PHE A 331 3.79 10.45 -6.88
N PHE A 332 2.96 9.49 -6.51
CA PHE A 332 3.25 8.14 -6.02
C PHE A 332 3.85 8.08 -4.61
N SER A 333 4.58 6.97 -4.34
CA SER A 333 5.00 6.54 -3.01
C SER A 333 5.73 7.59 -2.19
N PHE A 334 6.59 8.38 -2.82
CA PHE A 334 7.34 9.47 -2.20
C PHE A 334 6.81 10.85 -2.56
N GLY A 335 5.65 10.90 -3.17
CA GLY A 335 5.00 12.13 -3.56
C GLY A 335 4.33 12.88 -2.42
N ASP A 336 3.46 13.78 -2.80
CA ASP A 336 2.65 14.59 -1.89
C ASP A 336 1.36 13.85 -1.50
N ALA A 337 0.62 14.43 -0.57
CA ALA A 337 -0.59 13.83 -0.02
C ALA A 337 -1.86 14.55 -0.49
N MET A 338 -2.95 13.79 -0.49
CA MET A 338 -4.31 14.26 -0.66
C MET A 338 -5.16 13.86 0.54
N PHE A 339 -5.98 14.77 1.05
CA PHE A 339 -7.02 14.48 2.04
C PHE A 339 -8.39 14.70 1.41
N ILE A 340 -9.13 13.62 1.23
CA ILE A 340 -10.51 13.61 0.74
C ILE A 340 -11.43 13.61 1.97
N ARG A 341 -12.21 14.67 2.13
CA ARG A 341 -13.02 14.93 3.33
C ARG A 341 -14.51 15.14 3.05
#